data_0e9aa8e8de66db125b2293afc9662313
#
_entry.id   0e9aa8e8de66db125b2293afc9662313
#
_cell.length_a   1.000
_cell.length_b   1.000
_cell.length_c   1.000
_cell.angle_alpha   90.00
_cell.angle_beta   90.00
_cell.angle_gamma   90.00
#
_symmetry.space_group_name_H-M   'P 1'
#
loop_
_entity.id
_entity.type
_entity.pdbx_description
1 polymer ?
#
loop_
_entity_poly.entity_id
_entity_poly.type
_entity_poly.pdbx_seq_one_letter_code
_entity_poly.pdbx_strand_id
1 'polypeptide(L)'
;RFHLGGQSSICAFEFFKGFAEIFVTIGLGLLTGGVVGLTVLFVSWAWGAGLGFCICLMLARYYTLERRMSLPSIALAVGTAISSTAFFGSFLVTEQTQDETPFLIISAIGMVTMLGYFHLFKLPFAMFVFGLFCMAFVYGVAIDGGEWFYLASNFPAALFDLGQGANVALASLGFGFAMMTAGLWFDMKDPHRISRHAVTGFWLHILAAPALVNTCAMSLYNLGDTRGYVLTALLMCFVTLFAIVIDRRSFLTAGLFYFAAVIIWAATASFG
;
A
#
# COMPACT_ATOMS: atom_id res chain seq x y z
N ARG A 1 -26.04 1.84 44.43
CA ARG A 1 -24.64 1.36 44.25
C ARG A 1 -24.45 1.01 42.79
N PHE A 2 -23.85 1.90 42.02
CA PHE A 2 -23.49 1.69 40.63
C PHE A 2 -22.23 0.83 40.56
N HIS A 3 -22.31 -0.30 39.85
CA HIS A 3 -21.17 -1.14 39.53
C HIS A 3 -20.26 -0.47 38.46
N LEU A 4 -19.19 0.18 38.85
CA LEU A 4 -18.14 0.68 37.98
C LEU A 4 -17.01 -0.37 37.75
N GLY A 5 -17.33 -1.66 37.93
CA GLY A 5 -16.31 -2.74 37.82
C GLY A 5 -16.13 -3.39 36.42
N GLY A 6 -16.97 -3.06 35.44
CA GLY A 6 -16.99 -3.79 34.17
C GLY A 6 -16.08 -3.21 33.06
N GLN A 7 -15.77 -1.92 33.09
CA GLN A 7 -15.05 -1.28 31.98
C GLN A 7 -13.52 -1.48 32.01
N SER A 8 -12.93 -1.56 33.19
CA SER A 8 -11.48 -1.76 33.31
C SER A 8 -11.02 -3.17 32.92
N SER A 9 -11.85 -4.18 33.13
CA SER A 9 -11.54 -5.56 32.73
C SER A 9 -11.63 -5.79 31.22
N ILE A 10 -12.54 -5.10 30.52
CA ILE A 10 -12.72 -5.21 29.07
C ILE A 10 -11.52 -4.56 28.36
N CYS A 11 -11.12 -3.35 28.76
CA CYS A 11 -9.93 -2.69 28.19
C CYS A 11 -8.63 -3.46 28.42
N ALA A 12 -8.45 -4.05 29.61
CA ALA A 12 -7.27 -4.89 29.91
C ALA A 12 -7.28 -6.15 29.03
N PHE A 13 -8.43 -6.78 28.82
CA PHE A 13 -8.53 -8.00 28.00
C PHE A 13 -8.26 -7.73 26.52
N GLU A 14 -8.72 -6.61 25.97
CA GLU A 14 -8.40 -6.19 24.59
C GLU A 14 -6.92 -5.85 24.40
N PHE A 15 -6.30 -5.20 25.39
CA PHE A 15 -4.87 -4.91 25.38
C PHE A 15 -4.03 -6.19 25.37
N PHE A 16 -4.34 -7.16 26.24
CA PHE A 16 -3.65 -8.46 26.26
C PHE A 16 -3.84 -9.26 24.96
N LYS A 17 -5.00 -9.18 24.34
CA LYS A 17 -5.25 -9.83 23.03
C LYS A 17 -4.38 -9.22 21.94
N GLY A 18 -4.32 -7.90 21.84
CA GLY A 18 -3.44 -7.21 20.88
C GLY A 18 -1.96 -7.50 21.10
N PHE A 19 -1.52 -7.59 22.36
CA PHE A 19 -0.14 -7.91 22.72
C PHE A 19 0.23 -9.35 22.33
N ALA A 20 -0.66 -10.31 22.56
CA ALA A 20 -0.47 -11.69 22.12
C ALA A 20 -0.32 -11.81 20.59
N GLU A 21 -1.08 -11.03 19.82
CA GLU A 21 -0.96 -11.01 18.36
C GLU A 21 0.43 -10.57 17.87
N ILE A 22 1.06 -9.61 18.57
CA ILE A 22 2.42 -9.15 18.25
C ILE A 22 3.43 -10.30 18.41
N PHE A 23 3.42 -11.01 19.53
CA PHE A 23 4.33 -12.12 19.76
C PHE A 23 4.11 -13.27 18.77
N VAL A 24 2.85 -13.60 18.48
CA VAL A 24 2.53 -14.61 17.47
C VAL A 24 3.07 -14.19 16.12
N THR A 25 2.92 -12.92 15.73
CA THR A 25 3.42 -12.42 14.45
C THR A 25 4.94 -12.47 14.35
N ILE A 26 5.64 -12.06 15.41
CA ILE A 26 7.11 -12.15 15.49
C ILE A 26 7.55 -13.62 15.41
N GLY A 27 6.93 -14.50 16.19
CA GLY A 27 7.23 -15.94 16.20
C GLY A 27 7.01 -16.58 14.82
N LEU A 28 5.93 -16.22 14.13
CA LEU A 28 5.65 -16.66 12.76
C LEU A 28 6.73 -16.14 11.79
N GLY A 29 7.11 -14.87 11.89
CA GLY A 29 8.16 -14.29 11.06
C GLY A 29 9.51 -14.99 11.25
N LEU A 30 9.90 -15.25 12.48
CA LEU A 30 11.15 -15.97 12.79
C LEU A 30 11.11 -17.43 12.30
N LEU A 31 10.00 -18.13 12.52
CA LEU A 31 9.83 -19.51 12.11
C LEU A 31 9.82 -19.63 10.57
N THR A 32 8.99 -18.85 9.90
CA THR A 32 8.90 -18.88 8.43
C THR A 32 10.20 -18.40 7.79
N GLY A 33 10.78 -17.31 8.29
CA GLY A 33 12.05 -16.78 7.82
C GLY A 33 13.21 -17.75 8.02
N GLY A 34 13.25 -18.44 9.18
CA GLY A 34 14.27 -19.48 9.47
C GLY A 34 14.16 -20.68 8.52
N VAL A 35 12.96 -21.23 8.34
CA VAL A 35 12.72 -22.37 7.43
C VAL A 35 13.05 -22.00 5.99
N VAL A 36 12.58 -20.85 5.51
CA VAL A 36 12.86 -20.35 4.17
C VAL A 36 14.35 -20.09 3.99
N GLY A 37 15.00 -19.43 4.96
CA GLY A 37 16.43 -19.14 4.93
C GLY A 37 17.29 -20.39 4.86
N LEU A 38 16.99 -21.41 5.66
CA LEU A 38 17.67 -22.70 5.59
C LEU A 38 17.48 -23.37 4.21
N THR A 39 16.27 -23.34 3.66
CA THR A 39 16.02 -23.91 2.34
C THR A 39 16.77 -23.17 1.24
N VAL A 40 16.86 -21.84 1.32
CA VAL A 40 17.68 -21.03 0.40
C VAL A 40 19.16 -21.41 0.49
N LEU A 41 19.70 -21.59 1.70
CA LEU A 41 21.11 -21.94 1.92
C LEU A 41 21.48 -23.35 1.41
N PHE A 42 20.62 -24.34 1.64
CA PHE A 42 20.95 -25.74 1.37
C PHE A 42 20.41 -26.26 0.04
N VAL A 43 19.39 -25.63 -0.54
CA VAL A 43 18.75 -26.11 -1.77
C VAL A 43 18.86 -25.07 -2.88
N SER A 44 18.02 -24.05 -2.87
CA SER A 44 18.10 -22.90 -3.77
C SER A 44 17.09 -21.80 -3.37
N TRP A 45 17.27 -20.61 -3.94
CA TRP A 45 16.39 -19.47 -3.77
C TRP A 45 14.94 -19.78 -4.20
N ALA A 46 14.75 -20.40 -5.38
CA ALA A 46 13.41 -20.70 -5.91
C ALA A 46 12.63 -21.64 -5.00
N TRP A 47 13.27 -22.74 -4.52
CA TRP A 47 12.63 -23.68 -3.61
C TRP A 47 12.34 -23.07 -2.24
N GLY A 48 13.21 -22.22 -1.72
CA GLY A 48 12.97 -21.47 -0.49
C GLY A 48 11.77 -20.54 -0.60
N ALA A 49 11.66 -19.81 -1.71
CA ALA A 49 10.53 -18.93 -1.98
C ALA A 49 9.22 -19.74 -2.15
N GLY A 50 9.25 -20.85 -2.88
CA GLY A 50 8.08 -21.74 -3.06
C GLY A 50 7.59 -22.34 -1.73
N LEU A 51 8.52 -22.77 -0.89
CA LEU A 51 8.18 -23.27 0.45
C LEU A 51 7.57 -22.17 1.31
N GLY A 52 8.16 -20.96 1.29
CA GLY A 52 7.63 -19.79 1.99
C GLY A 52 6.20 -19.44 1.55
N PHE A 53 5.93 -19.49 0.25
CA PHE A 53 4.60 -19.27 -0.31
C PHE A 53 3.59 -20.29 0.23
N CYS A 54 3.92 -21.59 0.20
CA CYS A 54 3.06 -22.65 0.74
C CYS A 54 2.81 -22.50 2.24
N ILE A 55 3.87 -22.25 3.02
CA ILE A 55 3.76 -22.06 4.47
C ILE A 55 2.88 -20.86 4.80
N CYS A 56 3.09 -19.71 4.13
CA CYS A 56 2.29 -18.51 4.36
C CYS A 56 0.81 -18.75 4.05
N LEU A 57 0.47 -19.46 2.97
CA LEU A 57 -0.92 -19.80 2.64
C LEU A 57 -1.56 -20.73 3.67
N MET A 58 -0.84 -21.78 4.11
CA MET A 58 -1.35 -22.70 5.13
C MET A 58 -1.59 -22.00 6.46
N LEU A 59 -0.63 -21.19 6.90
CA LEU A 59 -0.77 -20.40 8.13
C LEU A 59 -1.85 -19.34 8.02
N ALA A 60 -2.01 -18.71 6.85
CA ALA A 60 -3.08 -17.75 6.61
C ALA A 60 -4.46 -18.39 6.76
N ARG A 61 -4.65 -19.63 6.29
CA ARG A 61 -5.91 -20.35 6.51
C ARG A 61 -6.22 -20.44 8.00
N TYR A 62 -5.27 -20.85 8.82
CA TYR A 62 -5.45 -21.02 10.25
C TYR A 62 -5.66 -19.68 10.97
N TYR A 63 -4.73 -18.71 10.79
CA TYR A 63 -4.78 -17.45 11.54
C TYR A 63 -5.86 -16.48 11.05
N THR A 64 -6.17 -16.47 9.74
CA THR A 64 -7.16 -15.54 9.18
C THR A 64 -8.59 -16.08 9.26
N LEU A 65 -8.81 -17.38 8.97
CA LEU A 65 -10.17 -17.95 8.92
C LEU A 65 -10.60 -18.53 10.26
N GLU A 66 -9.72 -19.29 10.95
CA GLU A 66 -10.07 -19.98 12.20
C GLU A 66 -9.86 -19.08 13.42
N ARG A 67 -8.66 -18.52 13.60
CA ARG A 67 -8.31 -17.69 14.75
C ARG A 67 -8.74 -16.23 14.62
N ARG A 68 -8.94 -15.73 13.40
CA ARG A 68 -9.36 -14.34 13.09
C ARG A 68 -8.47 -13.28 13.74
N MET A 69 -7.16 -13.52 13.74
CA MET A 69 -6.15 -12.61 14.26
C MET A 69 -5.76 -11.59 13.18
N SER A 70 -5.73 -10.31 13.51
CA SER A 70 -5.51 -9.23 12.53
C SER A 70 -4.04 -9.11 12.12
N LEU A 71 -3.14 -8.98 13.08
CA LEU A 71 -1.71 -8.74 12.84
C LEU A 71 -1.01 -9.91 12.14
N PRO A 72 -1.16 -11.17 12.60
CA PRO A 72 -0.62 -12.33 11.88
C PRO A 72 -1.17 -12.44 10.45
N SER A 73 -2.45 -12.13 10.23
CA SER A 73 -3.07 -12.18 8.90
C SER A 73 -2.45 -11.17 7.94
N ILE A 74 -2.17 -9.95 8.40
CA ILE A 74 -1.48 -8.91 7.63
C ILE A 74 -0.06 -9.36 7.27
N ALA A 75 0.71 -9.84 8.25
CA ALA A 75 2.08 -10.31 8.03
C ALA A 75 2.14 -11.48 7.04
N LEU A 76 1.20 -12.44 7.15
CA LEU A 76 1.11 -13.58 6.23
C LEU A 76 0.68 -13.16 4.82
N ALA A 77 -0.17 -12.15 4.67
CA ALA A 77 -0.49 -11.58 3.35
C ALA A 77 0.74 -10.99 2.67
N VAL A 78 1.54 -10.20 3.41
CA VAL A 78 2.82 -9.66 2.92
C VAL A 78 3.81 -10.77 2.60
N GLY A 79 3.95 -11.75 3.51
CA GLY A 79 4.81 -12.92 3.28
C GLY A 79 4.41 -13.71 2.04
N THR A 80 3.11 -13.90 1.81
CA THR A 80 2.58 -14.53 0.60
C THR A 80 2.93 -13.73 -0.65
N ALA A 81 2.78 -12.39 -0.62
CA ALA A 81 3.12 -11.53 -1.73
C ALA A 81 4.62 -11.63 -2.10
N ILE A 82 5.50 -11.50 -1.12
CA ILE A 82 6.95 -11.58 -1.33
C ILE A 82 7.35 -12.97 -1.84
N SER A 83 6.87 -14.02 -1.19
CA SER A 83 7.24 -15.39 -1.54
C SER A 83 6.71 -15.80 -2.91
N SER A 84 5.51 -15.37 -3.30
CA SER A 84 4.95 -15.67 -4.62
C SER A 84 5.70 -14.95 -5.72
N THR A 85 6.00 -13.66 -5.57
CA THR A 85 6.76 -12.90 -6.55
C THR A 85 8.18 -13.44 -6.71
N ALA A 86 8.84 -13.83 -5.61
CA ALA A 86 10.15 -14.45 -5.64
C ALA A 86 10.11 -15.84 -6.32
N PHE A 87 9.12 -16.67 -6.01
CA PHE A 87 8.98 -18.02 -6.58
C PHE A 87 8.67 -17.98 -8.07
N PHE A 88 7.55 -17.38 -8.45
CA PHE A 88 7.14 -17.33 -9.87
C PHE A 88 8.08 -16.45 -10.69
N GLY A 89 8.61 -15.37 -10.11
CA GLY A 89 9.59 -14.51 -10.75
C GLY A 89 10.88 -15.27 -11.11
N SER A 90 11.33 -16.20 -10.27
CA SER A 90 12.54 -17.00 -10.55
C SER A 90 12.44 -17.89 -11.80
N PHE A 91 11.22 -18.20 -12.26
CA PHE A 91 11.00 -18.97 -13.49
C PHE A 91 10.70 -18.10 -14.71
N LEU A 92 10.05 -16.96 -14.50
CA LEU A 92 9.57 -16.10 -15.59
C LEU A 92 10.58 -15.00 -15.96
N VAL A 93 11.40 -14.58 -15.01
CA VAL A 93 12.46 -13.60 -15.23
C VAL A 93 13.75 -14.37 -15.46
N THR A 94 14.27 -14.31 -16.69
CA THR A 94 15.53 -14.96 -17.10
C THR A 94 16.59 -13.91 -17.43
N GLU A 95 17.84 -14.32 -17.58
CA GLU A 95 18.93 -13.43 -18.01
C GLU A 95 18.72 -12.77 -19.39
N GLN A 96 17.82 -13.35 -20.20
CA GLN A 96 17.43 -12.81 -21.51
C GLN A 96 16.30 -11.78 -21.43
N THR A 97 15.66 -11.64 -20.26
CA THR A 97 14.62 -10.64 -20.04
C THR A 97 15.28 -9.27 -19.89
N GLN A 98 15.08 -8.40 -20.87
CA GLN A 98 15.73 -7.08 -20.93
C GLN A 98 14.79 -5.97 -20.41
N ASP A 99 15.38 -4.86 -20.05
CA ASP A 99 14.69 -3.61 -19.67
C ASP A 99 13.74 -3.72 -18.48
N GLU A 100 12.54 -3.17 -18.56
CA GLU A 100 11.53 -3.14 -17.50
C GLU A 100 10.70 -4.41 -17.39
N THR A 101 10.83 -5.34 -18.33
CA THR A 101 10.02 -6.57 -18.40
C THR A 101 10.03 -7.38 -17.09
N PRO A 102 11.19 -7.58 -16.40
CA PRO A 102 11.21 -8.25 -15.10
C PRO A 102 10.33 -7.58 -14.05
N PHE A 103 10.34 -6.25 -14.00
CA PHE A 103 9.56 -5.49 -13.05
C PHE A 103 8.06 -5.60 -13.33
N LEU A 104 7.65 -5.56 -14.59
CA LEU A 104 6.26 -5.76 -15.01
C LEU A 104 5.77 -7.18 -14.70
N ILE A 105 6.59 -8.20 -14.96
CA ILE A 105 6.27 -9.61 -14.64
C ILE A 105 6.05 -9.78 -13.13
N ILE A 106 6.98 -9.28 -12.31
CA ILE A 106 6.91 -9.39 -10.85
C ILE A 106 5.66 -8.66 -10.31
N SER A 107 5.38 -7.47 -10.85
CA SER A 107 4.20 -6.70 -10.47
C SER A 107 2.90 -7.43 -10.84
N ALA A 108 2.82 -8.00 -12.05
CA ALA A 108 1.66 -8.78 -12.49
C ALA A 108 1.45 -10.03 -11.63
N ILE A 109 2.50 -10.76 -11.27
CA ILE A 109 2.44 -11.91 -10.36
C ILE A 109 1.86 -11.48 -9.02
N GLY A 110 2.37 -10.38 -8.46
CA GLY A 110 1.88 -9.82 -7.20
C GLY A 110 0.40 -9.46 -7.25
N MET A 111 -0.05 -8.82 -8.35
CA MET A 111 -1.46 -8.49 -8.58
C MET A 111 -2.34 -9.74 -8.57
N VAL A 112 -2.00 -10.75 -9.36
CA VAL A 112 -2.77 -12.00 -9.47
C VAL A 112 -2.80 -12.72 -8.12
N THR A 113 -1.65 -12.84 -7.46
CA THR A 113 -1.55 -13.50 -6.15
C THR A 113 -2.41 -12.80 -5.09
N MET A 114 -2.34 -11.47 -5.00
CA MET A 114 -3.09 -10.72 -3.98
C MET A 114 -4.58 -10.69 -4.27
N LEU A 115 -4.99 -10.67 -5.54
CA LEU A 115 -6.39 -10.80 -5.92
C LEU A 115 -6.92 -12.20 -5.53
N GLY A 116 -6.17 -13.26 -5.81
CA GLY A 116 -6.48 -14.63 -5.37
C GLY A 116 -6.56 -14.74 -3.85
N TYR A 117 -5.59 -14.15 -3.14
CA TYR A 117 -5.57 -14.12 -1.68
C TYR A 117 -6.81 -13.41 -1.10
N PHE A 118 -7.20 -12.27 -1.68
CA PHE A 118 -8.42 -11.56 -1.29
C PHE A 118 -9.68 -12.41 -1.51
N HIS A 119 -9.78 -13.13 -2.62
CA HIS A 119 -10.92 -14.02 -2.87
C HIS A 119 -10.99 -15.18 -1.87
N LEU A 120 -9.86 -15.77 -1.52
CA LEU A 120 -9.79 -16.93 -0.61
C LEU A 120 -10.02 -16.51 0.86
N PHE A 121 -9.32 -15.50 1.34
CA PHE A 121 -9.29 -15.13 2.75
C PHE A 121 -10.17 -13.92 3.10
N LYS A 122 -10.64 -13.19 2.09
CA LYS A 122 -11.46 -11.96 2.23
C LYS A 122 -10.85 -10.95 3.20
N LEU A 123 -9.50 -10.87 3.22
CA LEU A 123 -8.75 -9.93 4.04
C LEU A 123 -8.67 -8.56 3.34
N PRO A 124 -9.25 -7.48 3.90
CA PRO A 124 -9.26 -6.16 3.26
C PRO A 124 -7.86 -5.60 2.95
N PHE A 125 -6.88 -5.88 3.80
CA PHE A 125 -5.49 -5.46 3.61
C PHE A 125 -4.84 -6.04 2.34
N ALA A 126 -5.29 -7.22 1.88
CA ALA A 126 -4.79 -7.78 0.63
C ALA A 126 -5.06 -6.87 -0.58
N MET A 127 -6.14 -6.07 -0.55
CA MET A 127 -6.43 -5.07 -1.59
C MET A 127 -5.49 -3.88 -1.54
N PHE A 128 -4.95 -3.53 -0.38
CA PHE A 128 -3.88 -2.54 -0.27
C PHE A 128 -2.61 -3.04 -0.95
N VAL A 129 -2.18 -4.26 -0.65
CA VAL A 129 -0.99 -4.87 -1.28
C VAL A 129 -1.19 -5.07 -2.78
N PHE A 130 -2.40 -5.49 -3.21
CA PHE A 130 -2.80 -5.52 -4.61
C PHE A 130 -2.61 -4.14 -5.29
N GLY A 131 -3.09 -3.08 -4.65
CA GLY A 131 -2.96 -1.72 -5.17
C GLY A 131 -1.50 -1.25 -5.25
N LEU A 132 -0.62 -1.66 -4.33
CA LEU A 132 0.82 -1.39 -4.43
C LEU A 132 1.44 -2.06 -5.67
N PHE A 133 1.06 -3.30 -5.99
CA PHE A 133 1.50 -3.96 -7.22
C PHE A 133 0.90 -3.33 -8.48
N CYS A 134 -0.36 -2.87 -8.43
CA CYS A 134 -0.95 -2.09 -9.53
C CYS A 134 -0.17 -0.78 -9.76
N MET A 135 0.20 -0.08 -8.70
CA MET A 135 1.02 1.13 -8.78
C MET A 135 2.38 0.83 -9.42
N ALA A 136 3.05 -0.22 -8.94
CA ALA A 136 4.32 -0.67 -9.51
C ALA A 136 4.19 -1.02 -11.00
N PHE A 137 3.15 -1.76 -11.37
CA PHE A 137 2.89 -2.12 -12.77
C PHE A 137 2.65 -0.89 -13.66
N VAL A 138 1.80 0.04 -13.21
CA VAL A 138 1.48 1.27 -13.94
C VAL A 138 2.74 2.13 -14.14
N TYR A 139 3.58 2.24 -13.12
CA TYR A 139 4.86 2.95 -13.25
C TYR A 139 5.82 2.22 -14.17
N GLY A 140 5.91 0.89 -14.10
CA GLY A 140 6.73 0.10 -15.02
C GLY A 140 6.34 0.27 -16.49
N VAL A 141 5.04 0.49 -16.77
CA VAL A 141 4.57 0.80 -18.14
C VAL A 141 4.86 2.25 -18.53
N ALA A 142 4.84 3.19 -17.58
CA ALA A 142 4.99 4.62 -17.84
C ALA A 142 6.47 5.07 -17.96
N ILE A 143 7.40 4.27 -17.45
CA ILE A 143 8.82 4.58 -17.42
C ILE A 143 9.48 3.94 -18.65
N ASP A 144 10.13 4.75 -19.47
CA ASP A 144 10.96 4.26 -20.56
C ASP A 144 12.36 3.86 -20.05
N GLY A 145 12.95 2.84 -20.71
CA GLY A 145 14.15 2.11 -20.30
C GLY A 145 15.43 2.91 -20.05
N GLY A 146 15.54 3.83 -19.33
CA GLY A 146 16.70 4.65 -18.93
C GLY A 146 16.35 5.68 -17.89
N GLU A 147 15.06 5.89 -17.66
CA GLU A 147 14.57 6.92 -16.76
C GLU A 147 14.54 6.49 -15.29
N TRP A 148 14.75 5.19 -14.98
CA TRP A 148 14.78 4.69 -13.60
C TRP A 148 15.77 5.42 -12.71
N PHE A 149 16.97 5.70 -13.25
CA PHE A 149 17.99 6.46 -12.51
C PHE A 149 17.58 7.91 -12.31
N TYR A 150 16.97 8.53 -13.32
CA TYR A 150 16.42 9.88 -13.23
C TYR A 150 15.31 9.98 -12.17
N LEU A 151 14.39 9.02 -12.15
CA LEU A 151 13.32 8.94 -11.16
C LEU A 151 13.86 8.77 -9.75
N ALA A 152 14.86 7.91 -9.56
CA ALA A 152 15.45 7.70 -8.24
C ALA A 152 16.19 8.95 -7.73
N SER A 153 16.86 9.69 -8.61
CA SER A 153 17.59 10.91 -8.24
C SER A 153 16.71 12.14 -8.04
N ASN A 154 15.54 12.18 -8.69
CA ASN A 154 14.60 13.31 -8.64
C ASN A 154 13.29 12.97 -7.87
N PHE A 155 13.30 11.92 -7.06
CA PHE A 155 12.18 11.58 -6.21
C PHE A 155 11.92 12.68 -5.15
N PRO A 156 10.67 13.09 -4.87
CA PRO A 156 9.38 12.62 -5.45
C PRO A 156 8.89 13.41 -6.68
N ALA A 157 9.58 14.48 -7.08
CA ALA A 157 9.12 15.37 -8.16
C ALA A 157 8.91 14.62 -9.48
N ALA A 158 9.84 13.76 -9.86
CA ALA A 158 9.74 12.99 -11.11
C ALA A 158 8.50 12.06 -11.18
N LEU A 159 7.95 11.64 -10.03
CA LEU A 159 6.75 10.79 -9.99
C LEU A 159 5.43 11.57 -10.02
N PHE A 160 5.44 12.81 -9.54
CA PHE A 160 4.20 13.54 -9.27
C PHE A 160 4.11 14.90 -9.96
N ASP A 161 5.18 15.36 -10.64
CA ASP A 161 5.17 16.64 -11.33
C ASP A 161 4.97 16.47 -12.84
N LEU A 162 3.84 16.97 -13.33
CA LEU A 162 3.52 16.98 -14.77
C LEU A 162 4.54 17.80 -15.60
N GLY A 163 5.24 18.76 -14.98
CA GLY A 163 6.25 19.54 -15.64
C GLY A 163 7.59 18.82 -15.83
N GLN A 164 7.89 17.83 -15.00
CA GLN A 164 9.17 17.10 -15.04
C GLN A 164 9.07 15.68 -15.59
N GLY A 165 7.92 15.00 -15.40
CA GLY A 165 7.72 13.62 -15.83
C GLY A 165 6.27 13.37 -16.24
N ALA A 166 5.82 13.98 -17.35
CA ALA A 166 4.41 13.97 -17.74
C ALA A 166 3.79 12.56 -17.80
N ASN A 167 4.50 11.58 -18.38
CA ASN A 167 4.00 10.21 -18.51
C ASN A 167 3.78 9.54 -17.16
N VAL A 168 4.76 9.65 -16.27
CA VAL A 168 4.71 9.03 -14.93
C VAL A 168 3.70 9.74 -14.03
N ALA A 169 3.64 11.07 -14.10
CA ALA A 169 2.65 11.85 -13.34
C ALA A 169 1.21 11.59 -13.84
N LEU A 170 0.99 11.44 -15.14
CA LEU A 170 -0.30 11.01 -15.69
C LEU A 170 -0.65 9.58 -15.28
N ALA A 171 0.33 8.69 -15.24
CA ALA A 171 0.16 7.34 -14.73
C ALA A 171 -0.25 7.34 -13.25
N SER A 172 0.37 8.21 -12.43
CA SER A 172 -0.02 8.43 -11.03
C SER A 172 -1.46 8.90 -10.88
N LEU A 173 -1.88 9.87 -11.71
CA LEU A 173 -3.27 10.33 -11.74
C LEU A 173 -4.23 9.22 -12.15
N GLY A 174 -3.94 8.50 -13.23
CA GLY A 174 -4.75 7.37 -13.71
C GLY A 174 -4.91 6.28 -12.65
N PHE A 175 -3.80 5.90 -12.01
CA PHE A 175 -3.80 4.96 -10.89
C PHE A 175 -4.65 5.49 -9.73
N GLY A 176 -4.45 6.75 -9.32
CA GLY A 176 -5.20 7.37 -8.24
C GLY A 176 -6.71 7.39 -8.51
N PHE A 177 -7.13 7.75 -9.72
CA PHE A 177 -8.55 7.69 -10.12
C PHE A 177 -9.10 6.27 -10.14
N ALA A 178 -8.35 5.28 -10.61
CA ALA A 178 -8.76 3.88 -10.59
C ALA A 178 -8.95 3.37 -9.15
N MET A 179 -8.02 3.67 -8.25
CA MET A 179 -8.12 3.29 -6.83
C MET A 179 -9.27 4.03 -6.12
N MET A 180 -9.48 5.32 -6.46
CA MET A 180 -10.59 6.10 -5.93
C MET A 180 -11.94 5.50 -6.32
N THR A 181 -12.14 5.24 -7.62
CA THR A 181 -13.39 4.66 -8.13
C THR A 181 -13.64 3.27 -7.57
N ALA A 182 -12.61 2.44 -7.45
CA ALA A 182 -12.72 1.14 -6.81
C ALA A 182 -13.08 1.28 -5.32
N GLY A 183 -12.46 2.21 -4.59
CA GLY A 183 -12.77 2.50 -3.19
C GLY A 183 -14.22 2.95 -3.00
N LEU A 184 -14.69 3.90 -3.82
CA LEU A 184 -16.07 4.37 -3.80
C LEU A 184 -17.07 3.23 -4.13
N TRP A 185 -16.73 2.34 -5.06
CA TRP A 185 -17.57 1.19 -5.37
C TRP A 185 -17.73 0.24 -4.17
N PHE A 186 -16.66 0.02 -3.40
CA PHE A 186 -16.76 -0.73 -2.15
C PHE A 186 -17.58 0.02 -1.08
N ASP A 187 -17.46 1.35 -1.02
CA ASP A 187 -18.24 2.18 -0.09
C ASP A 187 -19.73 2.17 -0.40
N MET A 188 -20.10 2.21 -1.68
CA MET A 188 -21.50 2.12 -2.11
C MET A 188 -22.15 0.76 -1.76
N LYS A 189 -21.35 -0.31 -1.63
CA LYS A 189 -21.85 -1.62 -1.18
C LYS A 189 -22.11 -1.69 0.33
N ASP A 190 -21.56 -0.76 1.09
CA ASP A 190 -21.70 -0.71 2.54
C ASP A 190 -21.88 0.72 3.04
N PRO A 191 -23.06 1.33 2.80
CA PRO A 191 -23.34 2.71 3.22
C PRO A 191 -23.23 2.93 4.73
N HIS A 192 -23.50 1.90 5.53
CA HIS A 192 -23.43 1.96 6.99
C HIS A 192 -22.05 1.65 7.57
N ARG A 193 -21.07 1.30 6.73
CA ARG A 193 -19.65 1.02 7.10
C ARG A 193 -19.48 -0.04 8.21
N ILE A 194 -20.32 -1.05 8.21
CA ILE A 194 -20.30 -2.12 9.21
C ILE A 194 -19.53 -3.34 8.72
N SER A 195 -19.39 -3.51 7.40
CA SER A 195 -18.82 -4.69 6.79
C SER A 195 -17.35 -4.54 6.38
N ARG A 196 -16.77 -5.64 5.93
CA ARG A 196 -15.40 -5.67 5.38
C ARG A 196 -15.23 -4.80 4.13
N HIS A 197 -16.32 -4.47 3.42
CA HIS A 197 -16.28 -3.61 2.23
C HIS A 197 -15.82 -2.19 2.59
N ALA A 198 -16.31 -1.62 3.68
CA ALA A 198 -15.85 -0.31 4.14
C ALA A 198 -14.35 -0.28 4.47
N VAL A 199 -13.83 -1.36 5.08
CA VAL A 199 -12.39 -1.47 5.38
C VAL A 199 -11.59 -1.64 4.08
N THR A 200 -12.11 -2.38 3.10
CA THR A 200 -11.46 -2.51 1.79
C THR A 200 -11.41 -1.16 1.06
N GLY A 201 -12.52 -0.42 1.04
CA GLY A 201 -12.57 0.94 0.50
C GLY A 201 -11.56 1.88 1.18
N PHE A 202 -11.41 1.79 2.51
CA PHE A 202 -10.42 2.56 3.26
C PHE A 202 -8.98 2.32 2.75
N TRP A 203 -8.57 1.07 2.55
CA TRP A 203 -7.23 0.74 2.07
C TRP A 203 -6.98 1.25 0.64
N LEU A 204 -8.00 1.20 -0.24
CA LEU A 204 -7.90 1.74 -1.60
C LEU A 204 -7.81 3.26 -1.59
N HIS A 205 -8.55 3.95 -0.72
CA HIS A 205 -8.45 5.41 -0.57
C HIS A 205 -7.10 5.86 -0.02
N ILE A 206 -6.44 5.08 0.84
CA ILE A 206 -5.07 5.37 1.30
C ILE A 206 -4.07 5.42 0.13
N LEU A 207 -4.26 4.60 -0.89
CA LEU A 207 -3.42 4.61 -2.10
C LEU A 207 -3.82 5.72 -3.07
N ALA A 208 -5.12 5.94 -3.24
CA ALA A 208 -5.66 6.95 -4.15
C ALA A 208 -5.28 8.37 -3.72
N ALA A 209 -5.37 8.67 -2.42
CA ALA A 209 -5.19 10.03 -1.91
C ALA A 209 -3.79 10.60 -2.20
N PRO A 210 -2.67 9.92 -1.88
CA PRO A 210 -1.34 10.43 -2.22
C PRO A 210 -1.14 10.57 -3.73
N ALA A 211 -1.58 9.59 -4.53
CA ALA A 211 -1.41 9.62 -5.98
C ALA A 211 -2.12 10.81 -6.62
N LEU A 212 -3.34 11.13 -6.19
CA LEU A 212 -4.10 12.27 -6.72
C LEU A 212 -3.61 13.60 -6.16
N VAL A 213 -3.50 13.69 -4.82
CA VAL A 213 -3.21 14.95 -4.14
C VAL A 213 -1.79 15.41 -4.43
N ASN A 214 -0.79 14.50 -4.34
CA ASN A 214 0.60 14.89 -4.59
C ASN A 214 0.80 15.32 -6.04
N THR A 215 0.23 14.57 -7.01
CA THR A 215 0.41 14.91 -8.42
C THR A 215 -0.19 16.28 -8.74
N CYS A 216 -1.42 16.56 -8.30
CA CYS A 216 -2.02 17.88 -8.50
C CYS A 216 -1.27 18.97 -7.75
N ALA A 217 -0.91 18.73 -6.48
CA ALA A 217 -0.28 19.75 -5.65
C ALA A 217 1.14 20.10 -6.11
N MET A 218 1.97 19.10 -6.45
CA MET A 218 3.34 19.35 -6.91
C MET A 218 3.34 20.03 -8.28
N SER A 219 2.49 19.59 -9.20
CA SER A 219 2.39 20.21 -10.52
C SER A 219 1.97 21.68 -10.46
N LEU A 220 1.05 22.02 -9.55
CA LEU A 220 0.63 23.41 -9.35
C LEU A 220 1.68 24.24 -8.59
N TYR A 221 2.29 23.67 -7.55
CA TYR A 221 3.30 24.32 -6.74
C TYR A 221 4.56 24.67 -7.56
N ASN A 222 4.99 23.74 -8.43
CA ASN A 222 6.19 23.88 -9.25
C ASN A 222 6.02 24.84 -10.45
N LEU A 223 4.84 25.43 -10.67
CA LEU A 223 4.68 26.56 -11.59
C LEU A 223 5.54 27.77 -11.15
N GLY A 224 5.86 27.88 -9.85
CA GLY A 224 6.81 28.84 -9.31
C GLY A 224 6.32 30.30 -9.32
N ASP A 225 5.09 30.54 -9.70
CA ASP A 225 4.47 31.87 -9.74
C ASP A 225 3.36 32.02 -8.67
N THR A 226 2.89 33.25 -8.47
CA THR A 226 1.80 33.51 -7.52
C THR A 226 0.53 32.73 -7.84
N ARG A 227 0.27 32.43 -9.12
CA ARG A 227 -0.90 31.68 -9.55
C ARG A 227 -0.78 30.23 -9.10
N GLY A 228 0.40 29.62 -9.24
CA GLY A 228 0.69 28.27 -8.78
C GLY A 228 0.43 28.10 -7.29
N TYR A 229 0.91 29.02 -6.47
CA TYR A 229 0.69 28.99 -5.01
C TYR A 229 -0.78 29.15 -4.62
N VAL A 230 -1.50 30.08 -5.27
CA VAL A 230 -2.95 30.26 -5.05
C VAL A 230 -3.73 29.03 -5.45
N LEU A 231 -3.43 28.43 -6.61
CA LEU A 231 -4.11 27.21 -7.07
C LEU A 231 -3.82 26.02 -6.14
N THR A 232 -2.59 25.89 -5.65
CA THR A 232 -2.25 24.85 -4.66
C THR A 232 -3.05 25.05 -3.36
N ALA A 233 -3.17 26.28 -2.87
CA ALA A 233 -3.98 26.57 -1.67
C ALA A 233 -5.47 26.24 -1.90
N LEU A 234 -6.03 26.61 -3.05
CA LEU A 234 -7.40 26.26 -3.42
C LEU A 234 -7.61 24.73 -3.53
N LEU A 235 -6.65 24.02 -4.13
CA LEU A 235 -6.66 22.55 -4.18
C LEU A 235 -6.69 21.96 -2.77
N MET A 236 -5.87 22.45 -1.83
CA MET A 236 -5.86 21.97 -0.45
C MET A 236 -7.19 22.21 0.26
N CYS A 237 -7.81 23.38 0.05
CA CYS A 237 -9.16 23.66 0.55
C CYS A 237 -10.18 22.67 -0.06
N PHE A 238 -10.12 22.43 -1.37
CA PHE A 238 -11.01 21.49 -2.05
C PHE A 238 -10.85 20.06 -1.51
N VAL A 239 -9.61 19.56 -1.39
CA VAL A 239 -9.32 18.22 -0.84
C VAL A 239 -9.82 18.08 0.58
N THR A 240 -9.68 19.11 1.40
CA THR A 240 -10.20 19.13 2.78
C THR A 240 -11.72 19.04 2.81
N LEU A 241 -12.41 19.86 2.01
CA LEU A 241 -13.87 19.80 1.88
C LEU A 241 -14.34 18.45 1.35
N PHE A 242 -13.67 17.92 0.34
CA PHE A 242 -13.97 16.61 -0.23
C PHE A 242 -13.80 15.49 0.80
N ALA A 243 -12.73 15.54 1.62
CA ALA A 243 -12.50 14.59 2.70
C ALA A 243 -13.62 14.61 3.75
N ILE A 244 -14.13 15.81 4.06
CA ILE A 244 -15.26 15.98 4.99
C ILE A 244 -16.57 15.43 4.40
N VAL A 245 -16.85 15.73 3.11
CA VAL A 245 -18.06 15.27 2.42
C VAL A 245 -18.11 13.75 2.29
N ILE A 246 -16.99 13.12 1.93
CA ILE A 246 -16.90 11.66 1.83
C ILE A 246 -16.81 11.01 3.22
N ASP A 247 -16.55 11.81 4.27
CA ASP A 247 -16.32 11.33 5.64
C ASP A 247 -15.23 10.22 5.68
N ARG A 248 -14.12 10.45 4.94
CA ARG A 248 -12.99 9.53 4.86
C ARG A 248 -11.74 10.15 5.46
N ARG A 249 -11.35 9.66 6.64
CA ARG A 249 -10.15 10.10 7.37
C ARG A 249 -8.85 9.87 6.59
N SER A 250 -8.84 8.94 5.61
CA SER A 250 -7.67 8.66 4.76
C SER A 250 -7.22 9.89 3.94
N PHE A 251 -8.15 10.70 3.45
CA PHE A 251 -7.82 11.94 2.76
C PHE A 251 -7.31 13.03 3.71
N LEU A 252 -7.87 13.09 4.91
CA LEU A 252 -7.38 14.02 5.96
C LEU A 252 -5.96 13.65 6.39
N THR A 253 -5.65 12.35 6.56
CA THR A 253 -4.29 11.92 6.92
C THR A 253 -3.30 12.19 5.80
N ALA A 254 -3.63 11.92 4.54
CA ALA A 254 -2.78 12.27 3.40
C ALA A 254 -2.54 13.78 3.31
N GLY A 255 -3.58 14.59 3.45
CA GLY A 255 -3.48 16.05 3.50
C GLY A 255 -2.62 16.56 4.65
N LEU A 256 -2.74 15.96 5.84
CA LEU A 256 -1.94 16.33 7.01
C LEU A 256 -0.46 16.00 6.82
N PHE A 257 -0.14 14.83 6.27
CA PHE A 257 1.25 14.47 5.93
C PHE A 257 1.85 15.43 4.90
N TYR A 258 1.09 15.77 3.87
CA TYR A 258 1.54 16.73 2.86
C TYR A 258 1.74 18.12 3.46
N PHE A 259 0.82 18.58 4.30
CA PHE A 259 0.93 19.87 4.99
C PHE A 259 2.15 19.93 5.91
N ALA A 260 2.40 18.85 6.67
CA ALA A 260 3.60 18.72 7.49
C ALA A 260 4.88 18.76 6.65
N ALA A 261 4.91 18.04 5.51
CA ALA A 261 6.05 18.03 4.59
C ALA A 261 6.32 19.44 4.01
N VAL A 262 5.27 20.17 3.63
CA VAL A 262 5.39 21.57 3.14
C VAL A 262 5.93 22.50 4.23
N ILE A 263 5.46 22.39 5.47
CA ILE A 263 5.97 23.19 6.59
C ILE A 263 7.44 22.89 6.86
N ILE A 264 7.83 21.62 6.89
CA ILE A 264 9.22 21.19 7.10
C ILE A 264 10.10 21.75 5.97
N TRP A 265 9.66 21.62 4.72
CA TRP A 265 10.39 22.16 3.58
C TRP A 265 10.52 23.68 3.65
N ALA A 266 9.44 24.42 3.92
CA ALA A 266 9.48 25.87 4.06
C ALA A 266 10.40 26.32 5.20
N ALA A 267 10.40 25.61 6.34
CA ALA A 267 11.30 25.87 7.44
C ALA A 267 12.77 25.63 7.04
N THR A 268 13.06 24.51 6.37
CA THR A 268 14.45 24.21 5.92
C THR A 268 14.93 25.18 4.85
N ALA A 269 14.08 25.60 3.92
CA ALA A 269 14.42 26.58 2.89
C ALA A 269 14.62 27.99 3.44
N SER A 270 14.05 28.31 4.61
CA SER A 270 14.22 29.63 5.25
C SER A 270 15.51 29.74 6.07
N PHE A 271 16.17 28.62 6.39
CA PHE A 271 17.39 28.59 7.19
C PHE A 271 18.66 28.22 6.37
N GLY A 272 18.57 28.00 5.07
CA GLY A 272 19.67 27.77 4.12
C GLY A 272 19.81 28.91 3.14
#